data_660788959b04bba30416f3eb83fba479
#
_entry.id   660788959b04bba30416f3eb83fba479
#
_cell.length_a   1.000
_cell.length_b   1.000
_cell.length_c   1.000
_cell.angle_alpha   90.00
_cell.angle_beta   90.00
_cell.angle_gamma   90.00
#
_symmetry.space_group_name_H-M   'P 1'
#
loop_
_entity.id
_entity.type
_entity.pdbx_description
1 polymer ?
#
loop_
_entity_poly.entity_id
_entity_poly.type
_entity_poly.pdbx_seq_one_letter_code
_entity_poly.pdbx_strand_id
1 'polypeptide(L)'
;MAHREELALYCVKYGESVLPENTVFPDGREDRSVPITFCIYCIRTAGRNILVDAGCDTMPGFVMKDFRSPALALQDIGLSAADITDVVITHSHHDHIEAVGHFRNATVYIAKAAYEKGKKHIPADISVTLFEKELWLTPQIRIVEWGGHAIGSSIVEIADGDIIHVLAGDECYTMENIQKKRPTGAFIDSLKALAFVEIYSKAPYQVHTCHDISLTTDKII
;
A
#
# COMPACT_ATOMS: atom_id res chain seq x y z
N MET A 1 -23.87 -24.76 5.55
CA MET A 1 -23.36 -23.45 5.98
C MET A 1 -21.99 -23.31 5.31
N ALA A 2 -21.83 -22.40 4.34
CA ALA A 2 -20.52 -22.10 3.79
C ALA A 2 -19.67 -21.55 4.94
N HIS A 3 -18.53 -22.17 5.25
CA HIS A 3 -17.53 -21.57 6.12
C HIS A 3 -17.18 -20.22 5.50
N ARG A 4 -17.52 -19.13 6.16
CA ARG A 4 -16.99 -17.80 5.82
C ARG A 4 -15.47 -17.93 5.99
N GLU A 5 -14.74 -17.87 4.89
CA GLU A 5 -13.29 -17.90 4.95
C GLU A 5 -12.84 -16.76 5.86
N GLU A 6 -11.98 -17.06 6.81
CA GLU A 6 -11.54 -16.09 7.81
C GLU A 6 -10.69 -15.02 7.12
N LEU A 7 -11.30 -13.86 6.86
CA LEU A 7 -10.61 -12.69 6.34
C LEU A 7 -9.99 -11.93 7.51
N ALA A 8 -8.71 -11.60 7.42
CA ALA A 8 -8.04 -10.73 8.39
C ALA A 8 -7.12 -9.76 7.64
N LEU A 9 -7.10 -8.50 8.09
CA LEU A 9 -6.25 -7.44 7.58
C LEU A 9 -5.35 -6.93 8.71
N TYR A 10 -4.07 -6.83 8.44
CA TYR A 10 -3.06 -6.31 9.36
C TYR A 10 -2.34 -5.13 8.73
N CYS A 11 -2.12 -4.06 9.52
CA CYS A 11 -1.11 -3.05 9.27
C CYS A 11 0.21 -3.52 9.88
N VAL A 12 1.32 -3.35 9.19
CA VAL A 12 2.67 -3.70 9.66
C VAL A 12 3.57 -2.51 9.47
N LYS A 13 3.84 -1.78 10.56
CA LYS A 13 4.75 -0.65 10.58
C LYS A 13 6.20 -1.12 10.55
N TYR A 14 7.04 -0.50 9.70
CA TYR A 14 8.45 -0.85 9.61
C TYR A 14 9.42 0.33 9.75
N GLY A 15 8.91 1.58 9.87
CA GLY A 15 9.75 2.75 10.09
C GLY A 15 8.97 4.05 10.19
N GLU A 16 9.70 5.12 10.51
CA GLU A 16 9.21 6.50 10.53
C GLU A 16 10.18 7.44 9.84
N SER A 17 9.68 8.55 9.30
CA SER A 17 10.47 9.63 8.74
C SER A 17 9.69 10.94 8.76
N VAL A 18 10.14 11.91 7.96
CA VAL A 18 9.42 13.16 7.70
C VAL A 18 9.38 13.44 6.21
N LEU A 19 8.29 14.04 5.74
CA LEU A 19 8.17 14.56 4.38
C LEU A 19 7.92 16.08 4.41
N PRO A 20 8.29 16.83 3.35
CA PRO A 20 7.82 18.19 3.18
C PRO A 20 6.29 18.26 3.17
N GLU A 21 5.71 19.26 3.82
CA GLU A 21 4.26 19.40 3.94
C GLU A 21 3.57 19.48 2.56
N ASN A 22 4.21 20.12 1.56
CA ASN A 22 3.70 20.19 0.19
C ASN A 22 3.72 18.85 -0.57
N THR A 23 4.43 17.84 -0.07
CA THR A 23 4.34 16.46 -0.57
C THR A 23 3.07 15.77 -0.04
N VAL A 24 2.72 16.03 1.22
CA VAL A 24 1.55 15.43 1.86
C VAL A 24 0.26 16.17 1.46
N PHE A 25 0.32 17.51 1.33
CA PHE A 25 -0.81 18.37 0.96
C PHE A 25 -0.41 19.35 -0.14
N PRO A 26 -1.21 19.53 -1.20
CA PRO A 26 -0.84 20.38 -2.35
C PRO A 26 -0.69 21.88 -2.00
N ASP A 27 -1.34 22.34 -0.93
CA ASP A 27 -1.25 23.70 -0.38
C ASP A 27 -0.31 23.78 0.84
N GLY A 28 0.45 22.70 1.10
CA GLY A 28 1.46 22.63 2.16
C GLY A 28 2.70 23.47 1.83
N ARG A 29 3.52 23.70 2.86
CA ARG A 29 4.77 24.44 2.75
C ARG A 29 5.96 23.50 2.58
N GLU A 30 6.87 23.84 1.69
CA GLU A 30 8.10 23.07 1.46
C GLU A 30 9.06 23.13 2.66
N ASP A 31 9.09 24.27 3.38
CA ASP A 31 9.94 24.50 4.55
C ASP A 31 9.39 23.92 5.86
N ARG A 32 8.24 23.23 5.81
CA ARG A 32 7.66 22.47 6.92
C ARG A 32 7.75 20.99 6.67
N SER A 33 7.99 20.25 7.75
CA SER A 33 8.02 18.78 7.71
C SER A 33 6.81 18.19 8.42
N VAL A 34 6.23 17.16 7.83
CA VAL A 34 5.17 16.33 8.39
C VAL A 34 5.77 14.99 8.77
N PRO A 35 5.63 14.52 10.01
CA PRO A 35 6.06 13.18 10.40
C PRO A 35 5.18 12.13 9.71
N ILE A 36 5.81 11.06 9.24
CA ILE A 36 5.16 9.96 8.56
C ILE A 36 5.65 8.62 9.10
N THR A 37 4.83 7.58 8.92
CA THR A 37 5.25 6.19 9.05
C THR A 37 5.49 5.56 7.68
N PHE A 38 6.13 4.39 7.72
CA PHE A 38 6.17 3.44 6.61
C PHE A 38 5.50 2.15 7.05
N CYS A 39 4.43 1.78 6.35
CA CYS A 39 3.65 0.58 6.62
C CYS A 39 3.43 -0.23 5.35
N ILE A 40 3.38 -1.55 5.51
CA ILE A 40 2.86 -2.49 4.54
C ILE A 40 1.60 -3.14 5.13
N TYR A 41 0.74 -3.71 4.28
CA TYR A 41 -0.46 -4.41 4.74
C TYR A 41 -0.38 -5.89 4.42
N CYS A 42 -0.91 -6.73 5.31
CA CYS A 42 -1.03 -8.16 5.08
C CYS A 42 -2.50 -8.59 5.20
N ILE A 43 -3.04 -9.19 4.14
CA ILE A 43 -4.37 -9.78 4.10
C ILE A 43 -4.21 -11.28 4.21
N ARG A 44 -4.87 -11.88 5.20
CA ARG A 44 -4.96 -13.34 5.36
C ARG A 44 -6.33 -13.83 4.94
N THR A 45 -6.40 -14.75 4.02
CA THR A 45 -7.65 -15.35 3.54
C THR A 45 -7.38 -16.68 2.85
N ALA A 46 -8.26 -17.68 3.05
CA ALA A 46 -8.29 -18.91 2.28
C ALA A 46 -6.92 -19.60 2.04
N GLY A 47 -6.07 -19.62 3.06
CA GLY A 47 -4.71 -20.19 2.96
C GLY A 47 -3.72 -19.33 2.18
N ARG A 48 -4.05 -18.06 1.89
CA ARG A 48 -3.17 -17.07 1.27
C ARG A 48 -2.78 -15.99 2.28
N ASN A 49 -1.52 -15.56 2.22
CA ASN A 49 -1.00 -14.38 2.88
C ASN A 49 -0.60 -13.39 1.78
N ILE A 50 -1.46 -12.40 1.55
CA ILE A 50 -1.31 -11.41 0.48
C ILE A 50 -0.71 -10.15 1.09
N LEU A 51 0.51 -9.84 0.71
CA LEU A 51 1.16 -8.59 1.10
C LEU A 51 0.77 -7.48 0.13
N VAL A 52 0.44 -6.30 0.62
CA VAL A 52 0.24 -5.10 -0.19
C VAL A 52 1.38 -4.14 0.10
N ASP A 53 2.17 -3.92 -0.91
CA ASP A 53 3.50 -3.35 -0.96
C ASP A 53 4.57 -4.21 -0.23
N ALA A 54 5.78 -4.12 -0.71
CA ALA A 54 6.93 -4.86 -0.17
C ALA A 54 7.74 -4.03 0.83
N GLY A 55 7.55 -2.72 0.83
CA GLY A 55 8.39 -1.81 1.59
C GLY A 55 9.79 -1.65 0.99
N CYS A 56 10.74 -1.16 1.80
CA CYS A 56 12.14 -1.02 1.43
C CYS A 56 13.07 -1.40 2.59
N ASP A 57 14.27 -1.88 2.26
CA ASP A 57 15.35 -2.12 3.24
C ASP A 57 16.20 -0.87 3.44
N THR A 58 16.16 0.06 2.51
CA THR A 58 16.87 1.34 2.56
C THR A 58 15.97 2.45 2.04
N MET A 59 16.16 3.67 2.49
CA MET A 59 15.43 4.83 1.98
C MET A 59 16.44 5.94 1.64
N PRO A 60 17.02 5.95 0.41
CA PRO A 60 17.99 6.95 0.01
C PRO A 60 17.44 8.38 0.13
N GLY A 61 18.19 9.26 0.81
CA GLY A 61 17.81 10.66 1.01
C GLY A 61 16.89 10.93 2.20
N PHE A 62 16.49 9.90 2.95
CA PHE A 62 15.65 10.02 4.14
C PHE A 62 16.33 9.46 5.38
N VAL A 63 16.15 10.13 6.51
CA VAL A 63 16.55 9.60 7.81
C VAL A 63 15.38 8.77 8.35
N MET A 64 15.58 7.45 8.39
CA MET A 64 14.60 6.54 8.97
C MET A 64 14.82 6.41 10.47
N LYS A 65 13.73 6.48 11.24
CA LYS A 65 13.68 6.19 12.68
C LYS A 65 12.92 4.88 12.90
N ASP A 66 13.25 4.20 13.99
CA ASP A 66 12.58 2.94 14.39
C ASP A 66 12.44 1.95 13.22
N PHE A 67 13.46 1.97 12.36
CA PHE A 67 13.46 1.24 11.10
C PHE A 67 13.95 -0.20 11.28
N ARG A 68 13.25 -1.10 10.61
CA ARG A 68 13.68 -2.48 10.40
C ARG A 68 13.16 -2.98 9.05
N SER A 69 13.83 -4.01 8.51
CA SER A 69 13.39 -4.61 7.25
C SER A 69 11.91 -5.01 7.31
N PRO A 70 11.11 -4.73 6.27
CA PRO A 70 9.71 -5.17 6.19
C PRO A 70 9.55 -6.68 6.40
N ALA A 71 10.48 -7.49 5.88
CA ALA A 71 10.50 -8.94 6.07
C ALA A 71 10.64 -9.34 7.56
N LEU A 72 11.39 -8.57 8.36
CA LEU A 72 11.49 -8.78 9.80
C LEU A 72 10.26 -8.24 10.55
N ALA A 73 9.67 -7.15 10.07
CA ALA A 73 8.48 -6.56 10.68
C ALA A 73 7.26 -7.50 10.63
N LEU A 74 7.17 -8.37 9.63
CA LEU A 74 6.12 -9.40 9.54
C LEU A 74 6.10 -10.38 10.74
N GLN A 75 7.20 -10.51 11.46
CA GLN A 75 7.26 -11.36 12.65
C GLN A 75 6.31 -10.88 13.76
N ASP A 76 5.99 -9.58 13.81
CA ASP A 76 5.05 -9.02 14.79
C ASP A 76 3.62 -9.54 14.62
N ILE A 77 3.28 -10.01 13.41
CA ILE A 77 2.00 -10.65 13.11
C ILE A 77 2.14 -12.17 12.95
N GLY A 78 3.30 -12.74 13.38
CA GLY A 78 3.56 -14.17 13.36
C GLY A 78 3.81 -14.75 11.98
N LEU A 79 4.32 -13.95 11.01
CA LEU A 79 4.68 -14.39 9.68
C LEU A 79 6.18 -14.17 9.41
N SER A 80 6.70 -14.97 8.49
CA SER A 80 8.00 -14.77 7.84
C SER A 80 7.80 -14.40 6.37
N ALA A 81 8.85 -13.94 5.71
CA ALA A 81 8.81 -13.68 4.26
C ALA A 81 8.45 -14.94 3.43
N ALA A 82 8.82 -16.14 3.92
CA ALA A 82 8.54 -17.40 3.27
C ALA A 82 7.04 -17.80 3.31
N ASP A 83 6.27 -17.22 4.24
CA ASP A 83 4.84 -17.48 4.40
C ASP A 83 3.98 -16.62 3.45
N ILE A 84 4.58 -15.60 2.81
CA ILE A 84 3.88 -14.73 1.86
C ILE A 84 3.69 -15.46 0.54
N THR A 85 2.43 -15.59 0.11
CA THR A 85 2.03 -16.27 -1.12
C THR A 85 1.87 -15.33 -2.31
N ASP A 86 1.55 -14.07 -2.04
CA ASP A 86 1.23 -13.04 -3.02
C ASP A 86 1.75 -11.68 -2.55
N VAL A 87 2.25 -10.88 -3.49
CA VAL A 87 2.63 -9.49 -3.25
C VAL A 87 1.93 -8.61 -4.28
N VAL A 88 1.08 -7.70 -3.83
CA VAL A 88 0.51 -6.65 -4.67
C VAL A 88 1.38 -5.41 -4.53
N ILE A 89 1.95 -4.94 -5.62
CA ILE A 89 2.70 -3.68 -5.65
C ILE A 89 1.76 -2.59 -6.12
N THR A 90 1.46 -1.64 -5.23
CA THR A 90 0.58 -0.51 -5.56
C THR A 90 1.20 0.38 -6.62
N HIS A 91 2.50 0.67 -6.51
CA HIS A 91 3.24 1.44 -7.52
C HIS A 91 4.76 1.24 -7.39
N SER A 92 5.54 1.86 -8.27
CA SER A 92 6.97 1.58 -8.42
C SER A 92 7.91 2.51 -7.64
N HIS A 93 7.41 3.29 -6.66
CA HIS A 93 8.30 4.06 -5.80
C HIS A 93 9.07 3.12 -4.85
N HIS A 94 10.24 3.61 -4.43
CA HIS A 94 11.25 2.81 -3.75
C HIS A 94 10.71 2.14 -2.48
N ASP A 95 10.00 2.87 -1.64
CA ASP A 95 9.43 2.44 -0.37
C ASP A 95 8.22 1.49 -0.49
N HIS A 96 7.78 1.18 -1.71
CA HIS A 96 6.71 0.23 -1.97
C HIS A 96 7.19 -1.08 -2.63
N ILE A 97 8.33 -1.07 -3.34
CA ILE A 97 8.75 -2.20 -4.16
C ILE A 97 10.17 -2.73 -3.87
N GLU A 98 11.05 -1.93 -3.25
CA GLU A 98 12.48 -2.25 -3.20
C GLU A 98 12.77 -3.57 -2.49
N ALA A 99 12.06 -3.86 -1.39
CA ALA A 99 12.26 -5.08 -0.63
C ALA A 99 11.54 -6.32 -1.19
N VAL A 100 10.92 -6.24 -2.38
CA VAL A 100 10.17 -7.35 -2.99
C VAL A 100 10.99 -8.63 -3.15
N GLY A 101 12.32 -8.51 -3.26
CA GLY A 101 13.25 -9.64 -3.36
C GLY A 101 13.27 -10.58 -2.15
N HIS A 102 12.72 -10.20 -1.01
CA HIS A 102 12.58 -11.09 0.16
C HIS A 102 11.47 -12.14 -0.03
N PHE A 103 10.48 -11.89 -0.87
CA PHE A 103 9.25 -12.69 -0.98
C PHE A 103 9.32 -13.69 -2.15
N ARG A 104 10.34 -14.58 -2.12
CA ARG A 104 10.67 -15.50 -3.22
C ARG A 104 9.59 -16.51 -3.56
N ASN A 105 8.74 -16.85 -2.59
CA ASN A 105 7.65 -17.82 -2.78
C ASN A 105 6.38 -17.17 -3.34
N ALA A 106 6.34 -15.84 -3.41
CA ALA A 106 5.14 -15.11 -3.79
C ALA A 106 5.03 -14.91 -5.31
N THR A 107 3.80 -14.80 -5.79
CA THR A 107 3.49 -14.18 -7.08
C THR A 107 3.33 -12.69 -6.90
N VAL A 108 4.04 -11.89 -7.69
CA VAL A 108 3.94 -10.42 -7.68
C VAL A 108 2.87 -9.97 -8.67
N TYR A 109 1.93 -9.15 -8.20
CA TYR A 109 0.90 -8.50 -9.01
C TYR A 109 1.19 -7.01 -9.09
N ILE A 110 1.30 -6.48 -10.29
CA ILE A 110 1.62 -5.06 -10.52
C ILE A 110 0.95 -4.59 -11.82
N ALA A 111 0.45 -3.35 -11.83
CA ALA A 111 -0.07 -2.76 -13.04
C ALA A 111 1.02 -2.69 -14.12
N LYS A 112 0.67 -3.05 -15.36
CA LYS A 112 1.62 -3.08 -16.49
C LYS A 112 2.36 -1.76 -16.66
N ALA A 113 1.66 -0.64 -16.47
CA ALA A 113 2.25 0.70 -16.57
C ALA A 113 3.29 0.98 -15.45
N ALA A 114 3.07 0.47 -14.22
CA ALA A 114 4.00 0.59 -13.11
C ALA A 114 5.20 -0.37 -13.25
N TYR A 115 4.97 -1.56 -13.83
CA TYR A 115 6.01 -2.59 -14.01
C TYR A 115 7.23 -2.09 -14.78
N GLU A 116 7.05 -1.29 -15.83
CA GLU A 116 8.17 -0.80 -16.64
C GLU A 116 9.21 -0.02 -15.83
N LYS A 117 8.78 0.71 -14.80
CA LYS A 117 9.68 1.41 -13.87
C LYS A 117 10.15 0.52 -12.71
N GLY A 118 9.27 -0.38 -12.24
CA GLY A 118 9.51 -1.23 -11.07
C GLY A 118 10.32 -2.49 -11.32
N LYS A 119 10.33 -3.04 -12.54
CA LYS A 119 10.92 -4.34 -12.89
C LYS A 119 12.38 -4.53 -12.47
N LYS A 120 13.15 -3.46 -12.35
CA LYS A 120 14.55 -3.50 -11.88
C LYS A 120 14.69 -4.00 -10.43
N HIS A 121 13.64 -3.90 -9.61
CA HIS A 121 13.61 -4.37 -8.22
C HIS A 121 13.11 -5.81 -8.09
N ILE A 122 12.43 -6.33 -9.11
CA ILE A 122 11.83 -7.67 -9.08
C ILE A 122 12.85 -8.67 -9.62
N PRO A 123 13.34 -9.60 -8.79
CA PRO A 123 14.23 -10.66 -9.26
C PRO A 123 13.61 -11.51 -10.37
N ALA A 124 14.43 -11.95 -11.32
CA ALA A 124 13.98 -12.65 -12.52
C ALA A 124 13.35 -14.04 -12.25
N ASP A 125 13.59 -14.60 -11.07
CA ASP A 125 13.06 -15.88 -10.62
C ASP A 125 11.72 -15.76 -9.87
N ILE A 126 11.23 -14.54 -9.62
CA ILE A 126 9.90 -14.30 -9.03
C ILE A 126 8.84 -14.29 -10.13
N SER A 127 7.74 -15.02 -9.90
CA SER A 127 6.58 -14.98 -10.78
C SER A 127 5.90 -13.62 -10.77
N VAL A 128 5.59 -13.05 -11.94
CA VAL A 128 4.92 -11.75 -12.07
C VAL A 128 3.64 -11.88 -12.89
N THR A 129 2.56 -11.35 -12.36
CA THR A 129 1.28 -11.18 -13.09
C THR A 129 1.04 -9.70 -13.34
N LEU A 130 0.97 -9.32 -14.59
CA LEU A 130 0.67 -7.94 -15.00
C LEU A 130 -0.83 -7.78 -15.22
N PHE A 131 -1.38 -6.61 -14.85
CA PHE A 131 -2.78 -6.29 -15.11
C PHE A 131 -2.92 -4.86 -15.68
N GLU A 132 -4.07 -4.60 -16.25
CA GLU A 132 -4.52 -3.29 -16.71
C GLU A 132 -5.92 -3.03 -16.16
N LYS A 133 -6.20 -1.82 -15.71
CA LYS A 133 -7.45 -1.36 -15.11
C LYS A 133 -7.78 -2.03 -13.78
N GLU A 134 -8.07 -3.32 -13.74
CA GLU A 134 -8.40 -4.04 -12.51
C GLU A 134 -8.05 -5.52 -12.59
N LEU A 135 -7.88 -6.12 -11.41
CA LEU A 135 -7.68 -7.55 -11.25
C LEU A 135 -8.35 -8.05 -9.98
N TRP A 136 -9.14 -9.10 -10.07
CA TRP A 136 -9.70 -9.79 -8.91
C TRP A 136 -8.77 -10.90 -8.45
N LEU A 137 -8.26 -10.82 -7.22
CA LEU A 137 -7.45 -11.87 -6.59
C LEU A 137 -8.33 -12.95 -5.96
N THR A 138 -9.47 -12.55 -5.41
CA THR A 138 -10.53 -13.39 -4.86
C THR A 138 -11.87 -12.68 -5.11
N PRO A 139 -13.03 -13.32 -4.87
CA PRO A 139 -14.32 -12.63 -4.97
C PRO A 139 -14.47 -11.41 -4.05
N GLN A 140 -13.62 -11.29 -3.02
CA GLN A 140 -13.66 -10.21 -2.04
C GLN A 140 -12.53 -9.19 -2.21
N ILE A 141 -11.46 -9.52 -2.95
CA ILE A 141 -10.24 -8.68 -3.06
C ILE A 141 -10.03 -8.28 -4.50
N ARG A 142 -10.07 -6.97 -4.76
CA ARG A 142 -9.87 -6.36 -6.07
C ARG A 142 -8.72 -5.37 -6.03
N ILE A 143 -7.85 -5.43 -7.03
CA ILE A 143 -6.83 -4.41 -7.30
C ILE A 143 -7.39 -3.50 -8.39
N VAL A 144 -7.30 -2.18 -8.23
CA VAL A 144 -7.78 -1.19 -9.20
C VAL A 144 -6.64 -0.24 -9.54
N GLU A 145 -6.28 -0.16 -10.82
CA GLU A 145 -5.35 0.85 -11.32
C GLU A 145 -6.02 2.22 -11.29
N TRP A 146 -5.54 3.11 -10.41
CA TRP A 146 -6.08 4.45 -10.23
C TRP A 146 -5.31 5.49 -11.03
N GLY A 147 -3.99 5.58 -10.82
CA GLY A 147 -3.09 6.43 -11.60
C GLY A 147 -3.15 7.91 -11.27
N GLY A 148 -3.48 8.29 -10.06
CA GLY A 148 -3.44 9.67 -9.57
C GLY A 148 -2.06 10.08 -9.10
N HIS A 149 -1.46 9.27 -8.23
CA HIS A 149 -0.14 9.53 -7.63
C HIS A 149 1.02 9.24 -8.59
N ALA A 150 1.01 8.10 -9.23
CA ALA A 150 2.07 7.67 -10.13
C ALA A 150 1.50 6.91 -11.34
N ILE A 151 2.33 6.75 -12.41
CA ILE A 151 1.93 5.96 -13.57
C ILE A 151 1.68 4.51 -13.14
N GLY A 152 0.43 4.04 -13.34
CA GLY A 152 -0.01 2.70 -12.96
C GLY A 152 -0.18 2.52 -11.47
N SER A 153 -0.24 3.59 -10.66
CA SER A 153 -0.55 3.45 -9.24
C SER A 153 -1.93 2.84 -9.04
N SER A 154 -2.01 1.96 -8.06
CA SER A 154 -3.16 1.09 -7.83
C SER A 154 -3.56 1.10 -6.36
N ILE A 155 -4.81 0.78 -6.10
CA ILE A 155 -5.37 0.58 -4.76
C ILE A 155 -5.86 -0.86 -4.62
N VAL A 156 -6.05 -1.32 -3.38
CA VAL A 156 -6.65 -2.63 -3.12
C VAL A 156 -7.94 -2.44 -2.36
N GLU A 157 -9.04 -2.96 -2.88
CA GLU A 157 -10.34 -2.98 -2.24
C GLU A 157 -10.63 -4.37 -1.67
N ILE A 158 -11.13 -4.41 -0.42
CA ILE A 158 -11.42 -5.63 0.32
C ILE A 158 -12.85 -5.54 0.85
N ALA A 159 -13.74 -6.38 0.33
CA ALA A 159 -15.13 -6.44 0.79
C ALA A 159 -15.25 -7.25 2.08
N ASP A 160 -15.73 -6.61 3.16
CA ASP A 160 -16.07 -7.25 4.43
C ASP A 160 -17.49 -6.85 4.87
N GLY A 161 -18.47 -7.68 4.51
CA GLY A 161 -19.88 -7.39 4.74
C GLY A 161 -20.32 -6.13 3.99
N ASP A 162 -20.80 -5.13 4.73
CA ASP A 162 -21.27 -3.84 4.18
C ASP A 162 -20.16 -2.78 4.09
N ILE A 163 -18.93 -3.13 4.47
CA ILE A 163 -17.77 -2.23 4.44
C ILE A 163 -16.83 -2.66 3.30
N ILE A 164 -16.24 -1.69 2.64
CA ILE A 164 -15.14 -1.89 1.69
C ILE A 164 -13.91 -1.21 2.26
N HIS A 165 -12.95 -2.01 2.74
CA HIS A 165 -11.64 -1.52 3.13
C HIS A 165 -10.82 -1.18 1.89
N VAL A 166 -10.17 -0.02 1.88
CA VAL A 166 -9.38 0.49 0.75
C VAL A 166 -7.96 0.74 1.19
N LEU A 167 -7.02 -0.07 0.73
CA LEU A 167 -5.60 0.18 0.92
C LEU A 167 -5.15 1.15 -0.17
N ALA A 168 -4.90 2.39 0.22
CA ALA A 168 -4.79 3.51 -0.71
C ALA A 168 -3.45 3.59 -1.44
N GLY A 169 -2.39 2.92 -0.92
CA GLY A 169 -1.03 3.27 -1.34
C GLY A 169 -0.83 4.78 -1.19
N ASP A 170 -0.15 5.39 -2.13
CA ASP A 170 0.15 6.82 -2.12
C ASP A 170 -0.93 7.70 -2.77
N GLU A 171 -2.06 7.14 -3.19
CA GLU A 171 -3.23 7.96 -3.54
C GLU A 171 -3.73 8.78 -2.34
N CYS A 172 -3.36 8.34 -1.10
CA CYS A 172 -3.68 9.03 0.14
C CYS A 172 -2.59 8.76 1.19
N TYR A 173 -1.83 9.78 1.59
CA TYR A 173 -0.74 9.63 2.55
C TYR A 173 -1.22 9.51 3.99
N THR A 174 -2.18 10.34 4.39
CA THR A 174 -2.63 10.44 5.79
C THR A 174 -4.15 10.44 5.89
N MET A 175 -4.67 10.12 7.07
CA MET A 175 -6.11 10.21 7.33
C MET A 175 -6.65 11.64 7.21
N GLU A 176 -5.80 12.65 7.40
CA GLU A 176 -6.20 14.04 7.18
C GLU A 176 -6.59 14.33 5.72
N ASN A 177 -5.88 13.69 4.75
CA ASN A 177 -6.22 13.82 3.33
C ASN A 177 -7.68 13.39 3.07
N ILE A 178 -8.09 12.23 3.61
CA ILE A 178 -9.47 11.72 3.46
C ILE A 178 -10.48 12.55 4.23
N GLN A 179 -10.20 12.84 5.51
CA GLN A 179 -11.15 13.55 6.39
C GLN A 179 -11.46 14.96 5.90
N LYS A 180 -10.45 15.65 5.37
CA LYS A 180 -10.58 17.02 4.85
C LYS A 180 -10.79 17.08 3.32
N LYS A 181 -10.86 15.92 2.65
CA LYS A 181 -10.94 15.81 1.18
C LYS A 181 -9.85 16.61 0.48
N ARG A 182 -8.66 16.58 1.03
CA ARG A 182 -7.46 17.19 0.46
C ARG A 182 -6.65 16.09 -0.24
N PRO A 183 -6.46 16.14 -1.56
CA PRO A 183 -5.61 15.15 -2.24
C PRO A 183 -4.17 15.18 -1.69
N THR A 184 -3.39 14.14 -1.96
CA THR A 184 -1.94 14.20 -1.72
C THR A 184 -1.30 15.31 -2.56
N GLY A 185 -0.22 15.93 -2.07
CA GLY A 185 0.54 16.92 -2.83
C GLY A 185 1.41 16.30 -3.93
N ALA A 186 1.78 15.03 -3.77
CA ALA A 186 2.55 14.27 -4.75
C ALA A 186 1.62 13.51 -5.71
N PHE A 187 1.23 14.14 -6.80
CA PHE A 187 0.39 13.53 -7.84
C PHE A 187 0.94 13.84 -9.25
N ILE A 188 0.61 12.96 -10.21
CA ILE A 188 0.82 13.19 -11.65
C ILE A 188 -0.48 13.57 -12.37
N ASP A 189 -1.64 13.26 -11.76
CA ASP A 189 -2.97 13.59 -12.27
C ASP A 189 -3.82 14.16 -11.12
N SER A 190 -3.96 15.48 -11.11
CA SER A 190 -4.69 16.21 -10.06
C SER A 190 -6.18 15.89 -10.03
N LEU A 191 -6.79 15.59 -11.19
CA LEU A 191 -8.21 15.25 -11.24
C LEU A 191 -8.47 13.88 -10.63
N LYS A 192 -7.60 12.91 -10.87
CA LYS A 192 -7.69 11.59 -10.24
C LYS A 192 -7.39 11.65 -8.74
N ALA A 193 -6.39 12.44 -8.32
CA ALA A 193 -6.08 12.62 -6.91
C ALA A 193 -7.26 13.26 -6.15
N LEU A 194 -7.92 14.27 -6.74
CA LEU A 194 -9.14 14.86 -6.16
C LEU A 194 -10.31 13.87 -6.16
N ALA A 195 -10.53 13.15 -7.27
CA ALA A 195 -11.58 12.14 -7.37
C ALA A 195 -11.42 11.03 -6.33
N PHE A 196 -10.18 10.63 -6.00
CA PHE A 196 -9.92 9.64 -4.95
C PHE A 196 -10.52 10.08 -3.62
N VAL A 197 -10.14 11.24 -3.10
CA VAL A 197 -10.62 11.71 -1.80
C VAL A 197 -12.13 12.02 -1.79
N GLU A 198 -12.70 12.44 -2.93
CA GLU A 198 -14.13 12.67 -3.06
C GLU A 198 -14.97 11.38 -3.05
N ILE A 199 -14.47 10.31 -3.65
CA ILE A 199 -15.17 9.02 -3.73
C ILE A 199 -14.97 8.26 -2.43
N TYR A 200 -13.73 8.06 -2.01
CA TYR A 200 -13.38 7.14 -0.93
C TYR A 200 -13.54 7.73 0.48
N SER A 201 -13.85 9.03 0.60
CA SER A 201 -14.27 9.63 1.87
C SER A 201 -15.72 9.32 2.28
N LYS A 202 -16.46 8.57 1.47
CA LYS A 202 -17.87 8.27 1.69
C LYS A 202 -18.09 6.79 2.02
N ALA A 203 -19.19 6.50 2.74
CA ALA A 203 -19.62 5.12 2.90
C ALA A 203 -19.91 4.48 1.51
N PRO A 204 -19.65 3.19 1.35
CA PRO A 204 -19.25 2.23 2.37
C PRO A 204 -17.72 2.08 2.58
N TYR A 205 -16.91 3.01 2.06
CA TYR A 205 -15.46 2.89 2.05
C TYR A 205 -14.82 3.25 3.39
N GLN A 206 -13.84 2.45 3.81
CA GLN A 206 -12.93 2.71 4.91
C GLN A 206 -11.50 2.69 4.38
N VAL A 207 -10.88 3.87 4.28
CA VAL A 207 -9.53 4.04 3.72
C VAL A 207 -8.48 3.74 4.78
N HIS A 208 -7.44 3.02 4.38
CA HIS A 208 -6.21 2.76 5.12
C HIS A 208 -5.03 3.34 4.35
N THR A 209 -4.30 4.21 5.01
CA THR A 209 -3.13 4.93 4.47
C THR A 209 -1.84 4.22 4.88
N CYS A 210 -0.74 4.45 4.18
CA CYS A 210 0.55 3.83 4.52
C CYS A 210 1.52 4.79 5.24
N HIS A 211 1.19 6.10 5.32
CA HIS A 211 2.10 7.12 5.83
C HIS A 211 1.54 7.93 7.01
N ASP A 212 0.35 7.64 7.52
CA ASP A 212 -0.18 8.37 8.69
C ASP A 212 0.64 8.03 9.94
N ILE A 213 1.07 9.07 10.68
CA ILE A 213 1.93 8.89 11.87
C ILE A 213 1.24 8.11 13.01
N SER A 214 -0.07 8.04 13.01
CA SER A 214 -0.83 7.28 14.02
C SER A 214 -0.82 5.78 13.80
N LEU A 215 -0.31 5.29 12.65
CA LEU A 215 -0.31 3.87 12.33
C LEU A 215 0.64 3.10 13.25
N THR A 216 0.17 1.94 13.69
CA THR A 216 0.92 0.95 14.49
C THR A 216 0.77 -0.41 13.85
N THR A 217 1.65 -1.35 14.21
CA THR A 217 1.42 -2.75 13.85
C THR A 217 0.22 -3.29 14.62
N ASP A 218 -0.88 -3.59 13.90
CA ASP A 218 -2.13 -4.05 14.52
C ASP A 218 -2.98 -4.86 13.53
N LYS A 219 -3.89 -5.66 14.10
CA LYS A 219 -4.97 -6.31 13.37
C LYS A 219 -6.13 -5.31 13.19
N ILE A 220 -6.59 -5.12 11.94
CA ILE A 220 -7.68 -4.19 11.59
C ILE A 220 -9.03 -4.90 11.57
N ILE A 221 -9.11 -6.10 10.96
CA ILE A 221 -10.30 -6.97 10.89
C ILE A 221 -9.95 -8.43 11.10
#